data_7141d3db38a7fe89c69a8319c16cda25
#
_entry.id   7141d3db38a7fe89c69a8319c16cda25
#
_cell.length_a   1.000
_cell.length_b   1.000
_cell.length_c   1.000
_cell.angle_alpha   90.00
_cell.angle_beta   90.00
_cell.angle_gamma   90.00
#
_symmetry.space_group_name_H-M   'P 1'
#
loop_
_entity.id
_entity.type
_entity.pdbx_description
1 polymer ?
#
loop_
_entity_poly.entity_id
_entity_poly.type
_entity_poly.pdbx_seq_one_letter_code
_entity_poly.pdbx_strand_id
1 'polypeptide(L)'
;WLHTHYPEAISWFYRPDYGVGYVFVANVFTTLITLLLLIPDILPGIRAKVDGTVLKQILRYSFPILILGIAGIFNQTADKILFPFLFDDKEYANEQLGIYGACFKIAVVMVMFTQAFRYAYEPFIFAKNKSDDNKKAYSEAMKYFIIFALFIFLGVMFYIDILKYFVGPAYYPGLRVVPIVMLGELFFGI
;
A
#
# COMPACT_ATOMS: atom_id res chain seq x y z
N TRP A 1 8.16 -6.40 28.64
CA TRP A 1 9.32 -6.79 29.43
C TRP A 1 9.91 -5.59 30.19
N LEU A 2 10.24 -4.48 29.53
CA LEU A 2 10.78 -3.26 30.15
C LEU A 2 9.81 -2.64 31.20
N HIS A 3 8.51 -2.60 30.90
CA HIS A 3 7.49 -2.10 31.83
C HIS A 3 7.37 -2.94 33.11
N THR A 4 7.66 -4.24 33.04
CA THR A 4 7.57 -5.17 34.18
C THR A 4 8.81 -5.09 35.10
N HIS A 5 9.99 -4.74 34.51
CA HIS A 5 11.26 -4.76 35.25
C HIS A 5 11.77 -3.37 35.68
N TYR A 6 11.38 -2.32 34.97
CA TYR A 6 11.82 -0.94 35.23
C TYR A 6 10.66 0.07 35.10
N PRO A 7 9.62 -0.05 35.95
CA PRO A 7 8.43 0.80 35.85
C PRO A 7 8.74 2.30 36.06
N GLU A 8 9.65 2.65 36.94
CA GLU A 8 9.98 4.04 37.25
C GLU A 8 10.70 4.77 36.12
N ALA A 9 11.53 4.06 35.35
CA ALA A 9 12.29 4.65 34.25
C ALA A 9 11.41 4.99 33.04
N ILE A 10 10.23 4.39 32.94
CA ILE A 10 9.36 4.48 31.75
C ILE A 10 8.07 5.25 32.06
N SER A 11 7.68 5.36 33.33
CA SER A 11 6.41 5.97 33.76
C SER A 11 6.19 7.42 33.33
N TRP A 12 7.26 8.19 33.09
CA TRP A 12 7.15 9.59 32.67
C TRP A 12 6.70 9.76 31.21
N PHE A 13 6.92 8.80 30.33
CA PHE A 13 6.51 8.88 28.91
C PHE A 13 5.62 7.72 28.44
N TYR A 14 5.54 6.62 29.20
CA TYR A 14 4.71 5.47 28.84
C TYR A 14 3.51 5.33 29.78
N ARG A 15 2.32 5.48 29.20
CA ARG A 15 1.04 5.23 29.89
C ARG A 15 0.32 4.08 29.17
N PRO A 16 -0.01 2.97 29.87
CA PRO A 16 -0.68 1.81 29.26
C PRO A 16 -1.99 2.18 28.55
N ASP A 17 -2.71 3.19 29.03
CA ASP A 17 -3.98 3.66 28.51
C ASP A 17 -3.90 4.19 27.06
N TYR A 18 -2.72 4.64 26.63
CA TYR A 18 -2.49 5.14 25.28
C TYR A 18 -2.40 4.04 24.22
N GLY A 19 -2.09 2.79 24.60
CA GLY A 19 -2.12 1.62 23.71
C GLY A 19 -1.52 1.88 22.31
N VAL A 20 -2.36 1.70 21.31
CA VAL A 20 -1.99 1.91 19.88
C VAL A 20 -1.64 3.37 19.57
N GLY A 21 -2.04 4.33 20.39
CA GLY A 21 -1.74 5.77 20.22
C GLY A 21 -0.25 6.07 20.12
N TYR A 22 0.60 5.29 20.77
CA TYR A 22 2.07 5.45 20.68
C TYR A 22 2.62 5.25 19.27
N VAL A 23 1.99 4.41 18.45
CA VAL A 23 2.40 4.24 17.05
C VAL A 23 2.22 5.54 16.27
N PHE A 24 1.08 6.24 16.50
CA PHE A 24 0.84 7.53 15.87
C PHE A 24 1.80 8.61 16.37
N VAL A 25 2.08 8.64 17.66
CA VAL A 25 3.07 9.57 18.26
C VAL A 25 4.47 9.31 17.65
N ALA A 26 4.90 8.05 17.58
CA ALA A 26 6.18 7.70 16.96
C ALA A 26 6.24 8.13 15.49
N ASN A 27 5.17 7.94 14.72
CA ASN A 27 5.08 8.39 13.33
C ASN A 27 5.19 9.91 13.22
N VAL A 28 4.52 10.67 14.09
CA VAL A 28 4.63 12.13 14.11
C VAL A 28 6.06 12.57 14.40
N PHE A 29 6.71 11.98 15.41
CA PHE A 29 8.11 12.29 15.73
C PHE A 29 9.06 11.96 14.56
N THR A 30 8.90 10.79 13.95
CA THR A 30 9.71 10.39 12.80
C THR A 30 9.55 11.35 11.64
N THR A 31 8.30 11.72 11.32
CA THR A 31 8.01 12.67 10.24
C THR A 31 8.57 14.06 10.55
N LEU A 32 8.46 14.52 11.82
CA LEU A 32 9.00 15.81 12.25
C LEU A 32 10.53 15.84 12.13
N ILE A 33 11.21 14.80 12.61
CA ILE A 33 12.67 14.69 12.49
C ILE A 33 13.09 14.68 11.01
N THR A 34 12.41 13.90 10.19
CA THR A 34 12.68 13.86 8.74
C THR A 34 12.49 15.23 8.10
N LEU A 35 11.41 15.94 8.45
CA LEU A 35 11.18 17.29 7.96
C LEU A 35 12.29 18.25 8.39
N LEU A 36 12.70 18.22 9.66
CA LEU A 36 13.78 19.06 10.17
C LEU A 36 15.10 18.82 9.47
N LEU A 37 15.42 17.56 9.16
CA LEU A 37 16.62 17.19 8.40
C LEU A 37 16.58 17.67 6.96
N LEU A 38 15.39 17.72 6.34
CA LEU A 38 15.20 18.16 4.96
C LEU A 38 15.05 19.68 4.80
N ILE A 39 14.84 20.43 5.90
CA ILE A 39 14.70 21.89 5.84
C ILE A 39 15.83 22.57 5.06
N PRO A 40 17.13 22.23 5.28
CA PRO A 40 18.22 22.89 4.54
C PRO A 40 18.11 22.74 3.04
N ASP A 41 17.61 21.61 2.56
CA ASP A 41 17.46 21.31 1.13
C ASP A 41 16.22 21.96 0.52
N ILE A 42 15.15 22.12 1.32
CA ILE A 42 13.88 22.70 0.88
C ILE A 42 13.93 24.24 0.89
N LEU A 43 14.66 24.85 1.83
CA LEU A 43 14.69 26.31 2.03
C LEU A 43 15.09 27.10 0.78
N PRO A 44 16.11 26.70 -0.01
CA PRO A 44 16.46 27.37 -1.26
C PRO A 44 15.32 27.33 -2.29
N GLY A 45 14.58 26.22 -2.36
CA GLY A 45 13.43 26.06 -3.26
C GLY A 45 12.25 26.97 -2.90
N ILE A 46 11.97 27.14 -1.63
CA ILE A 46 10.89 28.03 -1.14
C ILE A 46 11.17 29.49 -1.47
N ARG A 47 12.45 29.88 -1.48
CA ARG A 47 12.86 31.25 -1.82
C ARG A 47 12.91 31.53 -3.32
N ALA A 48 12.81 30.51 -4.16
CA ALA A 48 12.77 30.70 -5.61
C ALA A 48 11.45 31.36 -6.02
N LYS A 49 11.55 32.29 -7.01
CA LYS A 49 10.34 32.89 -7.58
C LYS A 49 9.58 31.84 -8.37
N VAL A 50 8.31 31.66 -8.04
CA VAL A 50 7.42 30.76 -8.78
C VAL A 50 7.02 31.43 -10.09
N ASP A 51 7.39 30.80 -11.21
CA ASP A 51 6.89 31.22 -12.53
C ASP A 51 5.44 30.70 -12.69
N GLY A 52 4.51 31.64 -12.75
CA GLY A 52 3.07 31.32 -12.90
C GLY A 52 2.74 30.57 -14.18
N THR A 53 3.53 30.75 -15.26
CA THR A 53 3.34 30.03 -16.52
C THR A 53 3.68 28.56 -16.38
N VAL A 54 4.83 28.29 -15.78
CA VAL A 54 5.29 26.91 -15.49
C VAL A 54 4.34 26.22 -14.50
N LEU A 55 3.92 26.92 -13.45
CA LEU A 55 2.96 26.39 -12.47
C LEU A 55 1.65 26.00 -13.15
N LYS A 56 1.10 26.84 -14.03
CA LYS A 56 -0.14 26.54 -14.76
C LYS A 56 0.00 25.32 -15.66
N GLN A 57 1.14 25.16 -16.33
CA GLN A 57 1.42 24.00 -17.18
C GLN A 57 1.50 22.72 -16.33
N ILE A 58 2.20 22.76 -15.20
CA ILE A 58 2.31 21.61 -14.26
C ILE A 58 0.92 21.25 -13.74
N LEU A 59 0.14 22.21 -13.27
CA LEU A 59 -1.21 21.94 -12.74
C LEU A 59 -2.13 21.33 -13.81
N ARG A 60 -2.08 21.85 -15.03
CA ARG A 60 -2.88 21.31 -16.14
C ARG A 60 -2.49 19.87 -16.50
N TYR A 61 -1.21 19.55 -16.42
CA TYR A 61 -0.72 18.19 -16.66
C TYR A 61 -1.04 17.26 -15.49
N SER A 62 -0.90 17.73 -14.25
CA SER A 62 -1.09 16.93 -13.05
C SER A 62 -2.56 16.64 -12.73
N PHE A 63 -3.50 17.51 -13.18
CA PHE A 63 -4.92 17.35 -12.87
C PHE A 63 -5.52 16.01 -13.35
N PRO A 64 -5.33 15.58 -14.61
CA PRO A 64 -5.79 14.25 -15.04
C PRO A 64 -5.13 13.11 -14.25
N ILE A 65 -3.84 13.24 -13.92
CA ILE A 65 -3.10 12.25 -13.14
C ILE A 65 -3.65 12.16 -11.71
N LEU A 66 -4.03 13.31 -11.13
CA LEU A 66 -4.69 13.35 -9.82
C LEU A 66 -6.01 12.56 -9.82
N ILE A 67 -6.84 12.73 -10.84
CA ILE A 67 -8.11 12.00 -10.97
C ILE A 67 -7.84 10.49 -11.06
N LEU A 68 -6.87 10.08 -11.88
CA LEU A 68 -6.46 8.67 -12.00
C LEU A 68 -5.93 8.13 -10.68
N GLY A 69 -5.13 8.91 -9.95
CA GLY A 69 -4.62 8.54 -8.63
C GLY A 69 -5.72 8.35 -7.60
N ILE A 70 -6.70 9.26 -7.54
CA ILE A 70 -7.86 9.15 -6.66
C ILE A 70 -8.68 7.90 -7.02
N ALA A 71 -8.94 7.67 -8.31
CA ALA A 71 -9.66 6.47 -8.76
C ALA A 71 -8.92 5.18 -8.40
N GLY A 72 -7.60 5.16 -8.53
CA GLY A 72 -6.75 4.02 -8.13
C GLY A 72 -6.80 3.76 -6.63
N ILE A 73 -6.67 4.79 -5.79
CA ILE A 73 -6.79 4.66 -4.33
C ILE A 73 -8.19 4.18 -3.94
N PHE A 74 -9.23 4.75 -4.55
CA PHE A 74 -10.60 4.32 -4.31
C PHE A 74 -10.80 2.85 -4.65
N ASN A 75 -10.29 2.40 -5.80
CA ASN A 75 -10.35 0.99 -6.21
C ASN A 75 -9.67 0.05 -5.20
N GLN A 76 -8.52 0.44 -4.62
CA GLN A 76 -7.80 -0.36 -3.63
C GLN A 76 -8.42 -0.36 -2.23
N THR A 77 -9.28 0.62 -1.92
CA THR A 77 -9.86 0.78 -0.58
C THR A 77 -11.37 0.63 -0.54
N ALA A 78 -12.03 0.61 -1.70
CA ALA A 78 -13.47 0.54 -1.82
C ALA A 78 -14.06 -0.68 -1.11
N ASP A 79 -13.41 -1.82 -1.19
CA ASP A 79 -13.77 -3.04 -0.48
C ASP A 79 -13.88 -2.81 1.03
N LYS A 80 -12.89 -2.17 1.63
CA LYS A 80 -12.83 -1.91 3.08
C LYS A 80 -13.80 -0.81 3.53
N ILE A 81 -14.01 0.19 2.66
CA ILE A 81 -14.95 1.29 2.93
C ILE A 81 -16.39 0.80 2.84
N LEU A 82 -16.71 -0.01 1.83
CA LEU A 82 -18.07 -0.49 1.58
C LEU A 82 -18.46 -1.67 2.48
N PHE A 83 -17.48 -2.45 2.95
CA PHE A 83 -17.72 -3.65 3.74
C PHE A 83 -18.67 -3.46 4.94
N PRO A 84 -18.49 -2.41 5.79
CA PRO A 84 -19.37 -2.20 6.93
C PRO A 84 -20.83 -1.88 6.56
N PHE A 85 -21.09 -1.43 5.34
CA PHE A 85 -22.44 -1.13 4.86
C PHE A 85 -23.21 -2.35 4.33
N LEU A 86 -22.53 -3.49 4.19
CA LEU A 86 -23.14 -4.74 3.73
C LEU A 86 -23.84 -5.52 4.86
N PHE A 87 -23.64 -5.10 6.10
CA PHE A 87 -24.19 -5.76 7.28
C PHE A 87 -25.02 -4.79 8.11
N ASP A 88 -26.14 -5.27 8.65
CA ASP A 88 -27.01 -4.47 9.52
C ASP A 88 -26.37 -4.28 10.91
N ASP A 89 -25.65 -5.28 11.40
CA ASP A 89 -24.93 -5.23 12.66
C ASP A 89 -23.49 -4.71 12.42
N LYS A 90 -23.22 -3.53 12.97
CA LYS A 90 -21.92 -2.86 12.84
C LYS A 90 -20.78 -3.56 13.61
N GLU A 91 -21.11 -4.20 14.73
CA GLU A 91 -20.11 -4.90 15.54
C GLU A 91 -19.62 -6.15 14.79
N TYR A 92 -20.57 -6.93 14.29
CA TYR A 92 -20.28 -8.08 13.43
C TYR A 92 -19.54 -7.67 12.15
N ALA A 93 -19.95 -6.58 11.51
CA ALA A 93 -19.27 -6.05 10.32
C ALA A 93 -17.80 -5.70 10.59
N ASN A 94 -17.51 -5.06 11.72
CA ASN A 94 -16.13 -4.71 12.10
C ASN A 94 -15.30 -5.93 12.42
N GLU A 95 -15.88 -6.96 13.05
CA GLU A 95 -15.20 -8.24 13.28
C GLU A 95 -14.82 -8.91 11.96
N GLN A 96 -15.77 -9.01 11.03
CA GLN A 96 -15.55 -9.60 9.71
C GLN A 96 -14.55 -8.80 8.88
N LEU A 97 -14.58 -7.46 8.97
CA LEU A 97 -13.58 -6.59 8.34
C LEU A 97 -12.19 -6.83 8.93
N GLY A 98 -12.10 -7.08 10.24
CA GLY A 98 -10.85 -7.45 10.89
C GLY A 98 -10.29 -8.78 10.37
N ILE A 99 -11.13 -9.79 10.21
CA ILE A 99 -10.78 -11.09 9.62
C ILE A 99 -10.32 -10.93 8.18
N TYR A 100 -11.06 -10.17 7.37
CA TYR A 100 -10.70 -9.83 6.00
C TYR A 100 -9.33 -9.16 5.93
N GLY A 101 -9.11 -8.11 6.75
CA GLY A 101 -7.86 -7.37 6.78
C GLY A 101 -6.65 -8.20 7.21
N ALA A 102 -6.84 -9.16 8.13
CA ALA A 102 -5.77 -10.09 8.53
C ALA A 102 -5.39 -11.03 7.37
N CYS A 103 -6.37 -11.60 6.67
CA CYS A 103 -6.14 -12.48 5.53
C CYS A 103 -5.58 -11.73 4.31
N PHE A 104 -5.99 -10.47 4.13
CA PHE A 104 -5.42 -9.60 3.09
C PHE A 104 -3.90 -9.47 3.20
N LYS A 105 -3.33 -9.53 4.41
CA LYS A 105 -1.87 -9.48 4.61
C LYS A 105 -1.12 -10.62 3.91
N ILE A 106 -1.73 -11.78 3.72
CA ILE A 106 -1.14 -12.86 2.91
C ILE A 106 -1.12 -12.46 1.44
N ALA A 107 -2.18 -11.83 0.95
CA ALA A 107 -2.28 -11.37 -0.43
C ALA A 107 -1.35 -10.16 -0.75
N VAL A 108 -0.84 -9.45 0.28
CA VAL A 108 0.09 -8.32 0.11
C VAL A 108 1.33 -8.68 -0.70
N VAL A 109 1.75 -9.93 -0.70
CA VAL A 109 2.87 -10.41 -1.55
C VAL A 109 2.60 -10.09 -3.03
N MET A 110 1.36 -10.27 -3.50
CA MET A 110 0.97 -9.92 -4.88
C MET A 110 0.98 -8.41 -5.09
N VAL A 111 0.46 -7.63 -4.13
CA VAL A 111 0.49 -6.16 -4.17
C VAL A 111 1.94 -5.66 -4.29
N MET A 112 2.84 -6.19 -3.47
CA MET A 112 4.26 -5.81 -3.49
C MET A 112 4.91 -6.14 -4.84
N PHE A 113 4.63 -7.30 -5.40
CA PHE A 113 5.13 -7.69 -6.72
C PHE A 113 4.62 -6.74 -7.80
N THR A 114 3.31 -6.49 -7.83
CA THR A 114 2.68 -5.58 -8.81
C THR A 114 3.28 -4.17 -8.71
N GLN A 115 3.48 -3.66 -7.50
CA GLN A 115 4.10 -2.35 -7.30
C GLN A 115 5.58 -2.33 -7.70
N ALA A 116 6.36 -3.35 -7.34
CA ALA A 116 7.75 -3.44 -7.72
C ALA A 116 7.91 -3.50 -9.25
N PHE A 117 7.06 -4.28 -9.92
CA PHE A 117 7.02 -4.33 -11.37
C PHE A 117 6.68 -2.96 -11.97
N ARG A 118 5.68 -2.26 -11.45
CA ARG A 118 5.28 -0.93 -11.90
C ARG A 118 6.43 0.06 -11.77
N TYR A 119 7.10 0.14 -10.63
CA TYR A 119 8.23 1.03 -10.42
C TYR A 119 9.42 0.74 -11.36
N ALA A 120 9.65 -0.51 -11.69
CA ALA A 120 10.70 -0.88 -12.63
C ALA A 120 10.31 -0.58 -14.09
N TYR A 121 9.03 -0.69 -14.41
CA TYR A 121 8.52 -0.62 -15.77
C TYR A 121 8.17 0.82 -16.20
N GLU A 122 7.65 1.67 -15.30
CA GLU A 122 7.29 3.06 -15.59
C GLU A 122 8.42 3.87 -16.23
N PRO A 123 9.67 3.90 -15.71
CA PRO A 123 10.77 4.62 -16.34
C PRO A 123 11.10 4.09 -17.74
N PHE A 124 10.96 2.78 -17.94
CA PHE A 124 11.20 2.15 -19.24
C PHE A 124 10.17 2.57 -20.30
N ILE A 125 8.90 2.71 -19.92
CA ILE A 125 7.84 3.23 -20.78
C ILE A 125 8.18 4.65 -21.23
N PHE A 126 8.51 5.53 -20.28
CA PHE A 126 8.80 6.93 -20.57
C PHE A 126 10.05 7.13 -21.41
N ALA A 127 11.08 6.32 -21.22
CA ALA A 127 12.32 6.40 -21.97
C ALA A 127 12.16 5.97 -23.44
N LYS A 128 11.30 4.96 -23.72
CA LYS A 128 11.14 4.37 -25.06
C LYS A 128 10.03 4.97 -25.93
N ASN A 129 9.28 5.92 -25.44
CA ASN A 129 8.03 6.42 -26.06
C ASN A 129 8.19 7.06 -27.46
N LYS A 130 9.34 6.96 -28.12
CA LYS A 130 9.65 7.57 -29.42
C LYS A 130 10.00 6.57 -30.53
N SER A 131 9.91 5.27 -30.32
CA SER A 131 10.26 4.27 -31.35
C SER A 131 9.14 3.27 -31.63
N ASP A 132 9.01 2.82 -32.89
CA ASP A 132 7.98 1.84 -33.33
C ASP A 132 8.10 0.45 -32.66
N ASP A 133 9.21 0.17 -32.05
CA ASP A 133 9.51 -1.11 -31.36
C ASP A 133 8.85 -1.24 -29.96
N ASN A 134 8.13 -0.20 -29.51
CA ASN A 134 7.56 -0.11 -28.18
C ASN A 134 6.48 -1.17 -27.92
N LYS A 135 5.61 -1.44 -28.90
CA LYS A 135 4.49 -2.37 -28.74
C LYS A 135 4.98 -3.79 -28.42
N LYS A 136 6.06 -4.21 -29.06
CA LYS A 136 6.65 -5.52 -28.83
C LYS A 136 7.27 -5.62 -27.42
N ALA A 137 8.00 -4.57 -27.01
CA ALA A 137 8.56 -4.51 -25.67
C ALA A 137 7.49 -4.50 -24.57
N TYR A 138 6.37 -3.80 -24.79
CA TYR A 138 5.25 -3.78 -23.85
C TYR A 138 4.56 -5.13 -23.75
N SER A 139 4.36 -5.80 -24.89
CA SER A 139 3.77 -7.14 -24.94
C SER A 139 4.65 -8.17 -24.22
N GLU A 140 5.98 -8.11 -24.40
CA GLU A 140 6.92 -9.00 -23.72
C GLU A 140 6.93 -8.75 -22.22
N ALA A 141 6.99 -7.49 -21.78
CA ALA A 141 6.97 -7.16 -20.36
C ALA A 141 5.67 -7.62 -19.69
N MET A 142 4.51 -7.39 -20.33
CA MET A 142 3.22 -7.87 -19.84
C MET A 142 3.16 -9.40 -19.76
N LYS A 143 3.70 -10.08 -20.76
CA LYS A 143 3.79 -11.56 -20.75
C LYS A 143 4.57 -12.06 -19.53
N TYR A 144 5.73 -11.50 -19.27
CA TYR A 144 6.53 -11.88 -18.09
C TYR A 144 5.85 -11.51 -16.79
N PHE A 145 5.22 -10.34 -16.71
CA PHE A 145 4.42 -9.94 -15.55
C PHE A 145 3.37 -10.99 -15.20
N ILE A 146 2.57 -11.42 -16.18
CA ILE A 146 1.51 -12.42 -15.99
C ILE A 146 2.11 -13.76 -15.54
N ILE A 147 3.20 -14.22 -16.16
CA ILE A 147 3.86 -15.48 -15.81
C ILE A 147 4.32 -15.44 -14.35
N PHE A 148 5.03 -14.38 -13.93
CA PHE A 148 5.52 -14.28 -12.56
C PHE A 148 4.40 -14.08 -11.56
N ALA A 149 3.37 -13.29 -11.87
CA ALA A 149 2.21 -13.10 -11.01
C ALA A 149 1.46 -14.42 -10.78
N LEU A 150 1.25 -15.23 -11.83
CA LEU A 150 0.64 -16.56 -11.71
C LEU A 150 1.53 -17.53 -10.93
N PHE A 151 2.85 -17.44 -11.08
CA PHE A 151 3.78 -18.24 -10.28
C PHE A 151 3.70 -17.89 -8.80
N ILE A 152 3.62 -16.60 -8.45
CA ILE A 152 3.42 -16.14 -7.07
C ILE A 152 2.06 -16.60 -6.55
N PHE A 153 1.01 -16.47 -7.35
CA PHE A 153 -0.33 -16.95 -7.01
C PHE A 153 -0.32 -18.43 -6.65
N LEU A 154 0.25 -19.27 -7.53
CA LEU A 154 0.36 -20.71 -7.28
C LEU A 154 1.21 -21.01 -6.03
N GLY A 155 2.33 -20.29 -5.84
CA GLY A 155 3.17 -20.44 -4.67
C GLY A 155 2.38 -20.17 -3.37
N VAL A 156 1.65 -19.05 -3.30
CA VAL A 156 0.81 -18.75 -2.13
C VAL A 156 -0.28 -19.81 -1.94
N MET A 157 -0.92 -20.28 -3.01
CA MET A 157 -1.97 -21.29 -2.90
C MET A 157 -1.43 -22.64 -2.40
N PHE A 158 -0.29 -23.10 -2.91
CA PHE A 158 0.35 -24.35 -2.45
C PHE A 158 0.79 -24.27 -0.99
N TYR A 159 1.25 -23.11 -0.55
CA TYR A 159 1.76 -22.94 0.82
C TYR A 159 0.77 -22.26 1.77
N ILE A 160 -0.50 -22.13 1.40
CA ILE A 160 -1.50 -21.43 2.21
C ILE A 160 -1.67 -22.06 3.60
N ASP A 161 -1.51 -23.37 3.72
CA ASP A 161 -1.55 -24.11 4.99
C ASP A 161 -0.37 -23.81 5.91
N ILE A 162 0.74 -23.33 5.35
CA ILE A 162 1.89 -22.85 6.13
C ILE A 162 1.70 -21.35 6.41
N LEU A 163 1.29 -20.59 5.40
CA LEU A 163 1.11 -19.15 5.51
C LEU A 163 0.01 -18.74 6.50
N LYS A 164 -0.99 -19.61 6.73
CA LYS A 164 -2.03 -19.35 7.76
C LYS A 164 -1.46 -19.14 9.17
N TYR A 165 -0.29 -19.71 9.49
CA TYR A 165 0.34 -19.50 10.79
C TYR A 165 0.86 -18.08 11.02
N PHE A 166 0.99 -17.27 9.97
CA PHE A 166 1.29 -15.83 10.09
C PHE A 166 0.08 -15.01 10.56
N VAL A 167 -1.13 -15.55 10.40
CA VAL A 167 -2.35 -14.98 10.95
C VAL A 167 -2.83 -15.86 12.11
N GLY A 168 -3.39 -15.28 13.16
CA GLY A 168 -3.87 -16.04 14.30
C GLY A 168 -5.03 -16.99 13.93
N PRO A 169 -5.25 -18.07 14.73
CA PRO A 169 -6.31 -19.05 14.44
C PRO A 169 -7.71 -18.45 14.28
N ALA A 170 -8.01 -17.35 14.97
CA ALA A 170 -9.29 -16.65 14.88
C ALA A 170 -9.58 -16.12 13.46
N TYR A 171 -8.55 -15.93 12.63
CA TYR A 171 -8.69 -15.35 11.27
C TYR A 171 -8.76 -16.43 10.17
N TYR A 172 -8.62 -17.71 10.47
CA TYR A 172 -8.64 -18.79 9.47
C TYR A 172 -9.89 -18.84 8.61
N PRO A 173 -11.12 -18.51 9.08
CA PRO A 173 -12.29 -18.49 8.22
C PRO A 173 -12.16 -17.56 7.01
N GLY A 174 -11.39 -16.48 7.16
CA GLY A 174 -11.14 -15.51 6.08
C GLY A 174 -10.13 -15.93 5.02
N LEU A 175 -9.41 -17.06 5.16
CA LEU A 175 -8.42 -17.51 4.19
C LEU A 175 -9.00 -17.76 2.79
N ARG A 176 -10.30 -18.02 2.69
CA ARG A 176 -11.03 -18.17 1.41
C ARG A 176 -11.00 -16.91 0.56
N VAL A 177 -10.76 -15.76 1.15
CA VAL A 177 -10.69 -14.47 0.45
C VAL A 177 -9.33 -14.29 -0.24
N VAL A 178 -8.27 -14.91 0.26
CA VAL A 178 -6.89 -14.74 -0.26
C VAL A 178 -6.78 -14.95 -1.77
N PRO A 179 -7.28 -16.06 -2.36
CA PRO A 179 -7.19 -16.27 -3.81
C PRO A 179 -7.94 -15.21 -4.60
N ILE A 180 -9.09 -14.74 -4.10
CA ILE A 180 -9.90 -13.72 -4.78
C ILE A 180 -9.16 -12.38 -4.80
N VAL A 181 -8.62 -11.98 -3.66
CA VAL A 181 -7.84 -10.74 -3.56
C VAL A 181 -6.60 -10.79 -4.44
N MET A 182 -5.86 -11.89 -4.42
CA MET A 182 -4.67 -12.06 -5.25
C MET A 182 -4.97 -11.98 -6.75
N LEU A 183 -6.08 -12.57 -7.20
CA LEU A 183 -6.53 -12.42 -8.58
C LEU A 183 -6.93 -10.97 -8.90
N GLY A 184 -7.63 -10.31 -7.98
CA GLY A 184 -7.96 -8.89 -8.12
C GLY A 184 -6.72 -8.03 -8.30
N GLU A 185 -5.68 -8.24 -7.49
CA GLU A 185 -4.41 -7.52 -7.59
C GLU A 185 -3.64 -7.85 -8.89
N LEU A 186 -3.72 -9.09 -9.37
CA LEU A 186 -3.16 -9.46 -10.67
C LEU A 186 -3.84 -8.67 -11.79
N PHE A 187 -5.16 -8.62 -11.82
CA PHE A 187 -5.91 -7.86 -12.81
C PHE A 187 -5.68 -6.36 -12.71
N PHE A 188 -5.46 -5.84 -11.50
CA PHE A 188 -5.11 -4.44 -11.29
C PHE A 188 -3.72 -4.09 -11.83
N GLY A 189 -2.82 -5.07 -11.93
CA GLY A 189 -1.47 -4.90 -12.47
C GLY A 189 -1.38 -4.95 -14.01
N ILE A 190 -2.42 -5.44 -14.69
CA ILE A 190 -2.53 -5.51 -16.16
C ILE A 190 -3.04 -4.20 -16.73
#